data_8fa872fcc54d85699f037d9f618c37d8
#
_entry.id   8fa872fcc54d85699f037d9f618c37d8
#
_cell.length_a   1.000
_cell.length_b   1.000
_cell.length_c   1.000
_cell.angle_alpha   90.00
_cell.angle_beta   90.00
_cell.angle_gamma   90.00
#
_symmetry.space_group_name_H-M   'P 1'
#
loop_
_entity.id
_entity.type
_entity.pdbx_description
1 polymer ?
#
loop_
_entity_poly.entity_id
_entity_poly.type
_entity_poly.pdbx_seq_one_letter_code
_entity_poly.pdbx_strand_id
1 'polypeptide(L)'
;MSIDTVVLPGADRVPHGFIDMVVDPSGPALTWKYIPVMINDCPVHFSSAAARVVVPAGPVSVVIGRPGAFRLLESAPRVDVVVQPGQAVPVFYRRSWIKGDPGALTLQRIKGLGPSEKQWLVIMGILLAVLGVYLLVELVKRL
;
A
#
# COMPACT_ATOMS: atom_id res chain seq x y z
N MET A 1 -3.47 -22.34 4.34
CA MET A 1 -3.67 -21.06 3.61
C MET A 1 -3.39 -21.30 2.14
N SER A 2 -4.32 -21.01 1.29
CA SER A 2 -4.06 -21.05 -0.13
C SER A 2 -3.35 -19.74 -0.53
N ILE A 3 -2.23 -19.83 -1.20
CA ILE A 3 -1.55 -18.70 -1.80
C ILE A 3 -1.98 -18.66 -3.27
N ASP A 4 -2.56 -17.55 -3.69
CA ASP A 4 -2.88 -17.37 -5.10
C ASP A 4 -1.59 -17.26 -5.90
N THR A 5 -1.50 -18.01 -6.98
CA THR A 5 -0.37 -17.91 -7.90
C THR A 5 -0.87 -17.41 -9.25
N VAL A 6 -0.29 -16.33 -9.72
CA VAL A 6 -0.61 -15.69 -10.99
C VAL A 6 0.65 -15.62 -11.84
N VAL A 7 0.54 -15.95 -13.11
CA VAL A 7 1.64 -15.83 -14.08
C VAL A 7 1.37 -14.65 -14.99
N LEU A 8 2.29 -13.70 -15.06
CA LEU A 8 2.19 -12.62 -16.06
C LEU A 8 2.34 -13.19 -17.47
N PRO A 9 1.67 -12.62 -18.46
CA PRO A 9 1.73 -13.09 -19.83
C PRO A 9 3.17 -13.24 -20.34
N GLY A 10 3.55 -14.46 -20.71
CA GLY A 10 4.87 -14.81 -21.23
C GLY A 10 5.99 -14.93 -20.18
N ALA A 11 5.73 -14.69 -18.90
CA ALA A 11 6.74 -14.73 -17.85
C ALA A 11 7.33 -16.14 -17.65
N ASP A 12 6.53 -17.17 -17.85
CA ASP A 12 6.93 -18.59 -17.74
C ASP A 12 7.82 -19.07 -18.87
N ARG A 13 7.91 -18.32 -19.98
CA ARG A 13 8.70 -18.69 -21.17
C ARG A 13 10.09 -18.05 -21.20
N VAL A 14 10.42 -17.21 -20.25
CA VAL A 14 11.67 -16.47 -20.13
C VAL A 14 12.26 -16.72 -18.73
N PRO A 15 13.54 -16.42 -18.49
CA PRO A 15 14.06 -16.38 -17.12
C PRO A 15 13.15 -15.51 -16.26
N HIS A 16 12.67 -16.05 -15.13
CA HIS A 16 11.67 -15.41 -14.29
C HIS A 16 12.01 -15.52 -12.81
N GLY A 17 11.44 -14.64 -12.05
CA GLY A 17 11.41 -14.68 -10.61
C GLY A 17 9.98 -14.49 -10.09
N PHE A 18 9.87 -14.11 -8.83
CA PHE A 18 8.59 -14.05 -8.14
C PHE A 18 8.46 -12.73 -7.37
N ILE A 19 7.26 -12.18 -7.37
CA ILE A 19 6.82 -11.14 -6.45
C ILE A 19 5.84 -11.77 -5.46
N ASP A 20 6.17 -11.74 -4.19
CA ASP A 20 5.29 -12.20 -3.13
C ASP A 20 4.51 -11.01 -2.57
N MET A 21 3.24 -10.89 -2.97
CA MET A 21 2.34 -9.82 -2.56
C MET A 21 1.66 -10.16 -1.24
N VAL A 22 1.81 -9.31 -0.25
CA VAL A 22 1.22 -9.49 1.08
C VAL A 22 0.45 -8.24 1.50
N VAL A 23 -0.81 -8.42 1.92
CA VAL A 23 -1.56 -7.36 2.61
C VAL A 23 -1.15 -7.36 4.08
N ASP A 24 -0.69 -6.21 4.57
CA ASP A 24 -0.30 -6.07 5.97
C ASP A 24 -1.57 -6.12 6.86
N PRO A 25 -1.64 -7.05 7.82
CA PRO A 25 -2.82 -7.21 8.67
C PRO A 25 -3.02 -6.04 9.65
N SER A 26 -2.05 -5.16 9.83
CA SER A 26 -2.19 -3.96 10.67
C SER A 26 -3.02 -2.86 10.02
N GLY A 27 -3.34 -2.96 8.73
CA GLY A 27 -4.23 -2.04 8.01
C GLY A 27 -5.69 -2.52 7.97
N PRO A 28 -6.61 -1.71 7.43
CA PRO A 28 -8.03 -2.03 7.35
C PRO A 28 -8.38 -3.07 6.28
N ALA A 29 -7.48 -3.39 5.35
CA ALA A 29 -7.68 -4.42 4.34
C ALA A 29 -7.03 -5.73 4.77
N LEU A 30 -7.77 -6.84 4.66
CA LEU A 30 -7.29 -8.17 5.01
C LEU A 30 -7.00 -9.03 3.78
N THR A 31 -7.51 -8.65 2.62
CA THR A 31 -7.38 -9.40 1.38
C THR A 31 -7.17 -8.48 0.17
N TRP A 32 -6.62 -9.04 -0.91
CA TRP A 32 -6.46 -8.34 -2.19
C TRP A 32 -7.74 -8.20 -3.01
N LYS A 33 -8.83 -8.84 -2.64
CA LYS A 33 -10.04 -8.98 -3.46
C LYS A 33 -10.55 -7.67 -4.10
N TYR A 34 -10.43 -6.57 -3.39
CA TYR A 34 -10.93 -5.26 -3.84
C TYR A 34 -9.82 -4.24 -4.11
N ILE A 35 -8.57 -4.68 -4.06
CA ILE A 35 -7.41 -3.82 -4.25
C ILE A 35 -6.93 -4.01 -5.69
N PRO A 36 -7.05 -2.99 -6.55
CA PRO A 36 -6.54 -3.07 -7.91
C PRO A 36 -5.01 -3.02 -7.89
N VAL A 37 -4.39 -3.98 -8.55
CA VAL A 37 -2.93 -4.09 -8.66
C VAL A 37 -2.53 -4.13 -10.12
N MET A 38 -1.49 -3.41 -10.47
CA MET A 38 -0.85 -3.48 -11.78
C MET A 38 0.62 -3.86 -11.61
N ILE A 39 1.06 -4.85 -12.35
CA ILE A 39 2.47 -5.27 -12.39
C ILE A 39 2.94 -5.18 -13.83
N ASN A 40 3.97 -4.36 -14.09
CA ASN A 40 4.44 -4.03 -15.44
C ASN A 40 3.28 -3.63 -16.38
N ASP A 41 2.41 -2.73 -15.90
CA ASP A 41 1.21 -2.24 -16.60
C ASP A 41 0.15 -3.33 -16.92
N CYS A 42 0.32 -4.54 -16.41
CA CYS A 42 -0.67 -5.61 -16.51
C CYS A 42 -1.56 -5.63 -15.25
N PRO A 43 -2.88 -5.51 -15.38
CA PRO A 43 -3.79 -5.66 -14.24
C PRO A 43 -3.77 -7.09 -13.73
N VAL A 44 -3.66 -7.26 -12.43
CA VAL A 44 -3.63 -8.55 -11.74
C VAL A 44 -4.69 -8.59 -10.66
N HIS A 45 -5.37 -9.70 -10.54
CA HIS A 45 -6.41 -9.92 -9.53
C HIS A 45 -6.01 -11.07 -8.61
N PHE A 46 -6.15 -10.83 -7.31
CA PHE A 46 -5.94 -11.82 -6.28
C PHE A 46 -7.17 -11.93 -5.38
N SER A 47 -7.36 -13.08 -4.77
CA SER A 47 -8.50 -13.33 -3.87
C SER A 47 -8.12 -13.52 -2.42
N SER A 48 -6.86 -13.78 -2.12
CA SER A 48 -6.37 -14.02 -0.75
C SER A 48 -5.47 -12.89 -0.22
N ALA A 49 -5.08 -12.96 1.04
CA ALA A 49 -4.19 -11.98 1.66
C ALA A 49 -2.74 -12.08 1.18
N ALA A 50 -2.35 -13.24 0.66
CA ALA A 50 -1.03 -13.49 0.11
C ALA A 50 -1.15 -14.06 -1.30
N ALA A 51 -0.36 -13.54 -2.21
CA ALA A 51 -0.34 -13.97 -3.61
C ALA A 51 1.09 -14.00 -4.13
N ARG A 52 1.39 -14.94 -5.00
CA ARG A 52 2.67 -15.02 -5.70
C ARG A 52 2.47 -14.73 -7.17
N VAL A 53 3.26 -13.84 -7.71
CA VAL A 53 3.23 -13.49 -9.13
C VAL A 53 4.53 -13.92 -9.78
N VAL A 54 4.42 -14.70 -10.85
CA VAL A 54 5.56 -15.04 -11.71
C VAL A 54 5.79 -13.86 -12.65
N VAL A 55 6.98 -13.26 -12.59
CA VAL A 55 7.36 -12.08 -13.36
C VAL A 55 8.64 -12.36 -14.16
N PRO A 56 8.84 -11.76 -15.34
CA PRO A 56 10.12 -11.82 -16.02
C PRO A 56 11.24 -11.27 -15.13
N ALA A 57 12.42 -11.89 -15.19
CA ALA A 57 13.59 -11.34 -14.51
C ALA A 57 13.96 -9.97 -15.09
N GLY A 58 14.41 -9.07 -14.23
CA GLY A 58 14.75 -7.70 -14.58
C GLY A 58 13.90 -6.67 -13.82
N PRO A 59 13.77 -5.46 -14.34
CA PRO A 59 13.00 -4.40 -13.68
C PRO A 59 11.51 -4.74 -13.68
N VAL A 60 10.89 -4.65 -12.51
CA VAL A 60 9.44 -4.89 -12.28
C VAL A 60 8.87 -3.71 -11.54
N SER A 61 7.76 -3.18 -12.04
CA SER A 61 6.99 -2.10 -11.43
C SER A 61 5.70 -2.66 -10.86
N VAL A 62 5.45 -2.41 -9.59
CA VAL A 62 4.19 -2.76 -8.90
C VAL A 62 3.48 -1.48 -8.51
N VAL A 63 2.24 -1.32 -8.93
CA VAL A 63 1.41 -0.13 -8.68
C VAL A 63 0.07 -0.56 -8.11
N ILE A 64 -0.38 0.13 -7.07
CA ILE A 64 -1.74 -0.02 -6.54
C ILE A 64 -2.61 1.04 -7.20
N GLY A 65 -3.65 0.62 -7.92
CA GLY A 65 -4.59 1.51 -8.58
C GLY A 65 -4.99 1.03 -9.96
N ARG A 66 -5.97 1.74 -10.53
CA ARG A 66 -6.38 1.56 -11.93
C ARG A 66 -5.84 2.71 -12.77
N PRO A 67 -5.56 2.50 -14.06
CA PRO A 67 -5.20 3.59 -14.95
C PRO A 67 -6.24 4.72 -14.87
N GLY A 68 -5.80 5.92 -14.57
CA GLY A 68 -6.66 7.11 -14.47
C GLY A 68 -7.48 7.27 -13.19
N ALA A 69 -7.45 6.33 -12.25
CA ALA A 69 -8.21 6.40 -10.99
C ALA A 69 -7.71 7.48 -10.03
N PHE A 70 -6.44 7.88 -10.13
CA PHE A 70 -5.79 8.85 -9.23
C PHE A 70 -5.35 10.12 -9.94
N ARG A 71 -6.19 10.67 -10.81
CA ARG A 71 -5.88 11.93 -11.52
C ARG A 71 -5.66 13.13 -10.60
N LEU A 72 -6.14 13.06 -9.36
CA LEU A 72 -6.02 14.15 -8.38
C LEU A 72 -4.96 13.88 -7.30
N LEU A 73 -4.45 12.64 -7.20
CA LEU A 73 -3.40 12.26 -6.28
C LEU A 73 -2.19 11.87 -7.12
N GLU A 74 -1.20 12.74 -7.19
CA GLU A 74 0.02 12.57 -8.01
C GLU A 74 0.88 11.35 -7.65
N SER A 75 0.44 10.51 -6.70
CA SER A 75 1.21 9.36 -6.25
C SER A 75 0.35 8.15 -5.94
N ALA A 76 -0.01 7.37 -6.95
CA ALA A 76 -0.40 5.99 -6.70
C ALA A 76 0.76 5.27 -5.99
N PRO A 77 0.49 4.43 -4.96
CA PRO A 77 1.52 3.63 -4.33
C PRO A 77 2.24 2.79 -5.39
N ARG A 78 3.55 2.98 -5.49
CA ARG A 78 4.38 2.33 -6.49
C ARG A 78 5.67 1.86 -5.85
N VAL A 79 6.13 0.70 -6.26
CA VAL A 79 7.47 0.21 -5.97
C VAL A 79 8.08 -0.39 -7.23
N ASP A 80 9.33 -0.02 -7.49
CA ASP A 80 10.12 -0.55 -8.58
C ASP A 80 11.23 -1.42 -8.01
N VAL A 81 11.34 -2.65 -8.49
CA VAL A 81 12.33 -3.62 -8.04
C VAL A 81 13.00 -4.29 -9.21
N VAL A 82 14.21 -4.78 -9.00
CA VAL A 82 14.90 -5.66 -9.95
C VAL A 82 14.84 -7.07 -9.42
N VAL A 83 14.20 -7.96 -10.17
CA VAL A 83 14.03 -9.37 -9.81
C VAL A 83 15.08 -10.21 -10.54
N GLN A 84 15.87 -10.96 -9.78
CA GLN A 84 16.82 -11.92 -10.35
C GLN A 84 16.09 -13.22 -10.69
N PRO A 85 16.59 -14.01 -11.69
CA PRO A 85 16.02 -15.32 -11.98
C PRO A 85 15.96 -16.21 -10.73
N GLY A 86 14.79 -16.76 -10.45
CA GLY A 86 14.55 -17.61 -9.26
C GLY A 86 14.41 -16.86 -7.93
N GLN A 87 14.59 -15.55 -7.90
CA GLN A 87 14.44 -14.74 -6.71
C GLN A 87 12.95 -14.48 -6.41
N ALA A 88 12.58 -14.54 -5.13
CA ALA A 88 11.29 -14.07 -4.64
C ALA A 88 11.47 -12.75 -3.87
N VAL A 89 10.82 -11.69 -4.33
CA VAL A 89 10.86 -10.36 -3.69
C VAL A 89 9.53 -10.12 -2.97
N PRO A 90 9.54 -9.92 -1.65
CA PRO A 90 8.32 -9.61 -0.92
C PRO A 90 7.92 -8.15 -1.14
N VAL A 91 6.62 -7.92 -1.35
CA VAL A 91 6.01 -6.59 -1.46
C VAL A 91 4.84 -6.53 -0.52
N PHE A 92 4.89 -5.57 0.40
CA PHE A 92 3.87 -5.38 1.42
C PHE A 92 3.01 -4.18 1.07
N TYR A 93 1.71 -4.37 1.08
CA TYR A 93 0.73 -3.30 0.97
C TYR A 93 0.00 -3.09 2.29
N ARG A 94 -0.06 -1.85 2.73
CA ARG A 94 -0.86 -1.43 3.86
C ARG A 94 -1.83 -0.36 3.43
N ARG A 95 -3.12 -0.66 3.55
CA ARG A 95 -4.16 0.34 3.33
C ARG A 95 -4.20 1.32 4.51
N SER A 96 -4.37 2.59 4.20
CA SER A 96 -4.57 3.62 5.23
C SER A 96 -5.98 3.55 5.83
N TRP A 97 -6.09 3.91 7.11
CA TRP A 97 -7.36 4.16 7.77
C TRP A 97 -7.99 5.50 7.34
N ILE A 98 -7.22 6.36 6.71
CA ILE A 98 -7.69 7.67 6.23
C ILE A 98 -8.41 7.48 4.91
N LYS A 99 -9.67 7.95 4.84
CA LYS A 99 -10.46 7.90 3.62
C LYS A 99 -9.80 8.74 2.52
N GLY A 100 -9.61 8.15 1.34
CA GLY A 100 -9.00 8.82 0.20
C GLY A 100 -7.48 8.67 0.11
N ASP A 101 -6.81 8.19 1.16
CA ASP A 101 -5.40 7.82 1.11
C ASP A 101 -5.25 6.43 0.48
N PRO A 102 -4.49 6.30 -0.62
CA PRO A 102 -4.31 5.01 -1.30
C PRO A 102 -3.50 3.99 -0.51
N GLY A 103 -2.86 4.37 0.60
CA GLY A 103 -2.01 3.51 1.40
C GLY A 103 -0.54 3.55 1.00
N ALA A 104 0.21 2.54 1.43
CA ALA A 104 1.64 2.44 1.18
C ALA A 104 2.03 1.06 0.64
N LEU A 105 2.96 1.05 -0.30
CA LEU A 105 3.54 -0.16 -0.89
C LEU A 105 5.05 -0.15 -0.60
N THR A 106 5.54 -1.18 0.08
CA THR A 106 6.93 -1.23 0.55
C THR A 106 7.54 -2.62 0.37
N LEU A 107 8.87 -2.68 0.36
CA LEU A 107 9.63 -3.94 0.34
C LEU A 107 9.85 -4.53 1.74
N GLN A 108 9.54 -3.77 2.77
CA GLN A 108 9.64 -4.20 4.17
C GLN A 108 8.31 -3.97 4.87
N ARG A 109 7.98 -4.86 5.78
CA ARG A 109 6.75 -4.73 6.54
C ARG A 109 6.74 -3.43 7.36
N ILE A 110 5.68 -2.65 7.20
CA ILE A 110 5.49 -1.42 7.95
C ILE A 110 5.08 -1.79 9.38
N LYS A 111 5.90 -1.42 10.34
CA LYS A 111 5.58 -1.54 11.76
C LYS A 111 4.91 -0.24 12.25
N GLY A 112 3.77 -0.38 12.91
CA GLY A 112 3.04 0.76 13.46
C GLY A 112 2.21 1.52 12.42
N LEU A 113 2.02 2.82 12.63
CA LEU A 113 1.23 3.68 11.77
C LEU A 113 1.98 4.05 10.49
N GLY A 114 1.27 4.14 9.37
CA GLY A 114 1.80 4.63 8.11
C GLY A 114 2.16 6.12 8.17
N PRO A 115 2.92 6.64 7.17
CA PRO A 115 3.34 8.05 7.16
C PRO A 115 2.18 9.03 7.22
N SER A 116 1.15 8.80 6.41
CA SER A 116 -0.06 9.64 6.35
C SER A 116 -0.84 9.62 7.66
N GLU A 117 -0.93 8.46 8.29
CA GLU A 117 -1.61 8.28 9.58
C GLU A 117 -0.89 9.02 10.70
N LYS A 118 0.45 8.98 10.72
CA LYS A 118 1.27 9.76 11.66
C LYS A 118 1.06 11.25 11.48
N GLN A 119 1.05 11.72 10.24
CA GLN A 119 0.83 13.12 9.91
C GLN A 119 -0.55 13.58 10.34
N TRP A 120 -1.57 12.74 10.13
CA TRP A 120 -2.94 13.03 10.56
C TRP A 120 -3.08 13.11 12.08
N LEU A 121 -2.41 12.22 12.83
CA LEU A 121 -2.38 12.28 14.30
C LEU A 121 -1.71 13.54 14.82
N VAL A 122 -0.64 14.01 14.18
CA VAL A 122 0.01 15.28 14.54
C VAL A 122 -0.94 16.45 14.34
N ILE A 123 -1.63 16.50 13.19
CA ILE A 123 -2.61 17.56 12.90
C ILE A 123 -3.74 17.54 13.92
N MET A 124 -4.30 16.38 14.22
CA MET A 124 -5.36 16.25 15.23
C MET A 124 -4.88 16.66 16.62
N GLY A 125 -3.65 16.30 17.00
CA GLY A 125 -3.05 16.72 18.26
C GLY A 125 -2.93 18.25 18.37
N ILE A 126 -2.49 18.91 17.31
CA ILE A 126 -2.40 20.38 17.25
C ILE A 126 -3.79 21.01 17.38
N LEU A 127 -4.79 20.51 16.65
CA LEU A 127 -6.15 21.03 16.72
C LEU A 127 -6.74 20.89 18.14
N LEU A 128 -6.53 19.77 18.80
CA LEU A 128 -6.99 19.54 20.17
C LEU A 128 -6.29 20.48 21.16
N ALA A 129 -4.99 20.72 21.00
CA ALA A 129 -4.23 21.66 21.83
C ALA A 129 -4.75 23.09 21.67
N VAL A 130 -5.00 23.54 20.44
CA VAL A 130 -5.58 24.88 20.15
C VAL A 130 -6.97 25.01 20.78
N LEU A 131 -7.83 24.00 20.63
CA LEU A 131 -9.15 23.98 21.22
C LEU A 131 -9.07 24.04 22.77
N GLY A 132 -8.16 23.29 23.36
CA GLY A 132 -7.93 23.28 24.80
C GLY A 132 -7.51 24.67 25.34
N VAL A 133 -6.58 25.33 24.64
CA VAL A 133 -6.17 26.71 24.99
C VAL A 133 -7.33 27.67 24.86
N TYR A 134 -8.11 27.58 23.78
CA TYR A 134 -9.30 28.44 23.57
C TYR A 134 -10.30 28.27 24.70
N LEU A 135 -10.62 27.05 25.11
CA LEU A 135 -11.55 26.78 26.20
C LEU A 135 -11.05 27.30 27.54
N LEU A 136 -9.73 27.17 27.80
CA LEU A 136 -9.11 27.74 29.01
C LEU A 136 -9.24 29.28 29.06
N VAL A 137 -8.95 29.95 27.95
CA VAL A 137 -9.09 31.42 27.85
C VAL A 137 -10.53 31.85 28.09
N GLU A 138 -11.50 31.14 27.51
CA GLU A 138 -12.93 31.45 27.71
C GLU A 138 -13.36 31.19 29.18
N LEU A 139 -12.84 30.16 29.82
CA LEU A 139 -13.12 29.90 31.23
C LEU A 139 -12.57 30.99 32.12
N VAL A 140 -11.32 31.42 31.89
CA VAL A 140 -10.69 32.53 32.65
C VAL A 140 -11.44 33.86 32.50
N LYS A 141 -11.94 34.15 31.32
CA LYS A 141 -12.76 35.38 31.08
C LYS A 141 -14.10 35.35 31.83
N ARG A 142 -14.61 34.18 32.16
CA ARG A 142 -15.89 34.05 32.90
C ARG A 142 -15.74 34.01 34.41
N LEU A 143 -14.51 33.85 34.90
CA LEU A 143 -14.16 33.96 36.32
C LEU A 143 -13.86 35.40 36.68
#